data_28a76d1d209b18233b2f8657e943373a
#
_entry.id   28a76d1d209b18233b2f8657e943373a
#
_cell.length_a   1.000
_cell.length_b   1.000
_cell.length_c   1.000
_cell.angle_alpha   90.00
_cell.angle_beta   90.00
_cell.angle_gamma   90.00
#
_symmetry.space_group_name_H-M   'P 1'
#
loop_
_entity.id
_entity.type
_entity.pdbx_description
1 polymer ?
#
loop_
_entity_poly.entity_id
_entity_poly.type
_entity_poly.pdbx_seq_one_letter_code
_entity_poly.pdbx_strand_id
1 'polypeptide(L)'
;MIVFLLTGLLLFALSSCRHSKVEIVTIKGSDTEVNLVQELAEQFMENDADISLTITGGGSGYGIASLINQKTDIANSSRPLNTKEKQLIEKQGLKVYPVIFAQDAIAVVVHPQTKITELSLDDVGKIFRGEIKNWKELGGEDIVISLYGRQSNSGTFVYFRERILKGEYDSSIRQMNGTAQLIEAVKQDIGGIGYVGIGYLLNKKDEVASTITAVKLRENDKTSVSPLDKEAIIDGRYPIIRPLFQFLNGKPQGKSLEFLRYELSYEGQKIVAQSGYFEINKQQQEQNNALGVGL
;
A
#
# COMPACT_ATOMS: atom_id res chain seq x y z
N MET A 1 -86.53 2.51 -1.14
CA MET A 1 -85.50 1.92 -0.22
C MET A 1 -84.24 1.84 -1.02
N ILE A 2 -83.41 2.81 -0.88
CA ILE A 2 -82.20 3.03 -1.72
C ILE A 2 -80.99 2.49 -0.92
N VAL A 3 -80.36 1.43 -1.47
CA VAL A 3 -79.12 0.88 -0.91
C VAL A 3 -77.96 1.62 -1.55
N PHE A 4 -77.26 2.42 -0.78
CA PHE A 4 -75.98 3.05 -1.18
C PHE A 4 -74.87 2.01 -1.07
N LEU A 5 -74.31 1.59 -2.21
CA LEU A 5 -73.07 0.84 -2.28
C LEU A 5 -71.89 1.83 -2.15
N LEU A 6 -71.24 1.83 -0.98
CA LEU A 6 -69.98 2.52 -0.78
C LEU A 6 -68.84 1.64 -1.35
N THR A 7 -68.39 1.97 -2.55
CA THR A 7 -67.13 1.43 -3.09
C THR A 7 -65.97 2.20 -2.50
N GLY A 8 -65.36 1.62 -1.46
CA GLY A 8 -64.13 2.12 -0.89
C GLY A 8 -62.97 1.87 -1.87
N LEU A 9 -62.50 2.95 -2.49
CA LEU A 9 -61.29 2.95 -3.31
C LEU A 9 -60.08 2.87 -2.39
N LEU A 10 -59.58 1.65 -2.19
CA LEU A 10 -58.35 1.41 -1.44
C LEU A 10 -57.16 1.78 -2.34
N LEU A 11 -56.68 3.03 -2.21
CA LEU A 11 -55.46 3.50 -2.78
C LEU A 11 -54.31 2.76 -2.03
N PHE A 12 -53.90 1.62 -2.57
CA PHE A 12 -52.59 1.04 -2.24
C PHE A 12 -51.49 2.00 -2.75
N ALA A 13 -51.02 2.86 -1.87
CA ALA A 13 -49.74 3.54 -2.08
C ALA A 13 -48.67 2.44 -2.16
N LEU A 14 -48.37 2.02 -3.37
CA LEU A 14 -47.15 1.26 -3.67
C LEU A 14 -45.98 2.21 -3.37
N SER A 15 -45.56 2.22 -2.10
CA SER A 15 -44.22 2.71 -1.74
C SER A 15 -43.25 1.78 -2.48
N SER A 16 -42.93 2.14 -3.72
CA SER A 16 -41.83 1.58 -4.47
C SER A 16 -40.60 1.86 -3.64
N CYS A 17 -40.22 0.90 -2.79
CA CYS A 17 -38.86 0.87 -2.29
C CYS A 17 -37.97 0.83 -3.52
N ARG A 18 -37.48 2.00 -3.92
CA ARG A 18 -36.40 2.13 -4.88
C ARG A 18 -35.22 1.46 -4.21
N HIS A 19 -35.08 0.14 -4.42
CA HIS A 19 -33.85 -0.55 -4.12
C HIS A 19 -32.83 0.10 -5.05
N SER A 20 -32.11 1.10 -4.55
CA SER A 20 -30.94 1.59 -5.25
C SER A 20 -30.01 0.39 -5.41
N LYS A 21 -29.63 0.12 -6.64
CA LYS A 21 -28.74 -1.00 -6.93
C LYS A 21 -27.38 -0.63 -6.36
N VAL A 22 -26.97 -1.31 -5.29
CA VAL A 22 -25.65 -1.15 -4.70
C VAL A 22 -24.60 -1.33 -5.81
N GLU A 23 -23.79 -0.32 -6.06
CA GLU A 23 -22.68 -0.39 -7.00
C GLU A 23 -21.50 -1.07 -6.31
N ILE A 24 -20.97 -2.13 -6.94
CA ILE A 24 -19.81 -2.85 -6.42
C ILE A 24 -18.57 -2.35 -7.12
N VAL A 25 -17.61 -1.85 -6.35
CA VAL A 25 -16.27 -1.47 -6.84
C VAL A 25 -15.25 -2.44 -6.28
N THR A 26 -14.50 -3.07 -7.17
CA THR A 26 -13.48 -4.07 -6.82
C THR A 26 -12.10 -3.44 -6.84
N ILE A 27 -11.35 -3.61 -5.76
CA ILE A 27 -10.00 -3.06 -5.57
C ILE A 27 -9.04 -4.22 -5.29
N LYS A 28 -8.00 -4.38 -6.13
CA LYS A 28 -7.04 -5.49 -5.98
C LYS A 28 -5.62 -4.98 -6.04
N GLY A 29 -4.70 -5.63 -5.32
CA GLY A 29 -3.28 -5.38 -5.55
C GLY A 29 -2.40 -5.38 -4.32
N SER A 30 -1.74 -4.26 -4.07
CA SER A 30 -0.66 -4.11 -3.10
C SER A 30 -1.07 -4.47 -1.66
N ASP A 31 -0.37 -5.44 -1.08
CA ASP A 31 -0.54 -5.76 0.35
C ASP A 31 -0.01 -4.66 1.27
N THR A 32 0.87 -3.78 0.77
CA THR A 32 1.34 -2.62 1.53
C THR A 32 0.18 -1.69 1.90
N GLU A 33 -0.78 -1.55 1.01
CA GLU A 33 -1.87 -0.58 1.10
C GLU A 33 -3.18 -1.18 1.64
N VAL A 34 -3.28 -2.52 1.71
CA VAL A 34 -4.56 -3.19 1.95
C VAL A 34 -5.27 -2.71 3.21
N ASN A 35 -4.55 -2.58 4.33
CA ASN A 35 -5.15 -2.13 5.59
C ASN A 35 -5.62 -0.68 5.52
N LEU A 36 -4.81 0.20 4.91
CA LEU A 36 -5.17 1.62 4.72
C LEU A 36 -6.43 1.76 3.86
N VAL A 37 -6.46 1.06 2.71
CA VAL A 37 -7.60 1.14 1.79
C VAL A 37 -8.85 0.50 2.39
N GLN A 38 -8.72 -0.54 3.23
CA GLN A 38 -9.84 -1.08 4.00
C GLN A 38 -10.42 -0.04 4.96
N GLU A 39 -9.58 0.65 5.73
CA GLU A 39 -10.03 1.68 6.68
C GLU A 39 -10.72 2.86 5.95
N LEU A 40 -10.13 3.32 4.83
CA LEU A 40 -10.74 4.36 3.99
C LEU A 40 -12.08 3.90 3.41
N ALA A 41 -12.17 2.65 2.94
CA ALA A 41 -13.39 2.08 2.37
C ALA A 41 -14.48 1.89 3.42
N GLU A 42 -14.16 1.43 4.60
CA GLU A 42 -15.10 1.27 5.71
C GLU A 42 -15.72 2.63 6.08
N GLN A 43 -14.89 3.65 6.28
CA GLN A 43 -15.36 5.01 6.60
C GLN A 43 -16.17 5.66 5.46
N PHE A 44 -15.81 5.38 4.20
CA PHE A 44 -16.57 5.85 3.05
C PHE A 44 -17.95 5.19 2.98
N MET A 45 -18.03 3.85 3.13
CA MET A 45 -19.26 3.10 3.07
C MET A 45 -20.22 3.39 4.25
N GLU A 46 -19.72 3.82 5.40
CA GLU A 46 -20.58 4.28 6.52
C GLU A 46 -21.44 5.50 6.12
N ASN A 47 -20.96 6.31 5.19
CA ASN A 47 -21.65 7.52 4.73
C ASN A 47 -22.39 7.35 3.39
N ASP A 48 -22.24 6.21 2.72
CA ASP A 48 -22.85 5.92 1.42
C ASP A 48 -23.31 4.45 1.34
N ALA A 49 -24.60 4.24 1.55
CA ALA A 49 -25.20 2.90 1.52
C ALA A 49 -25.35 2.30 0.09
N ASP A 50 -25.13 3.08 -0.95
CA ASP A 50 -25.34 2.69 -2.35
C ASP A 50 -24.07 2.11 -3.00
N ILE A 51 -22.99 1.94 -2.21
CA ILE A 51 -21.73 1.36 -2.67
C ILE A 51 -21.28 0.18 -1.80
N SER A 52 -20.61 -0.78 -2.44
CA SER A 52 -19.87 -1.87 -1.78
C SER A 52 -18.46 -1.90 -2.34
N LEU A 53 -17.47 -1.60 -1.50
CA LEU A 53 -16.04 -1.68 -1.85
C LEU A 53 -15.49 -3.04 -1.40
N THR A 54 -14.88 -3.79 -2.32
CA THR A 54 -14.25 -5.07 -2.02
C THR A 54 -12.74 -4.98 -2.24
N ILE A 55 -11.95 -5.19 -1.19
CA ILE A 55 -10.50 -5.04 -1.22
C ILE A 55 -9.83 -6.41 -1.14
N THR A 56 -8.89 -6.68 -2.06
CA THR A 56 -8.13 -7.93 -2.10
C THR A 56 -6.65 -7.63 -2.27
N GLY A 57 -5.80 -8.08 -1.35
CA GLY A 57 -4.35 -8.08 -1.48
C GLY A 57 -3.85 -9.05 -2.56
N GLY A 58 -2.55 -9.34 -2.55
CA GLY A 58 -1.92 -10.29 -3.47
C GLY A 58 -0.76 -9.70 -4.29
N GLY A 59 -0.36 -8.45 -3.97
CA GLY A 59 0.76 -7.74 -4.58
C GLY A 59 0.37 -6.85 -5.75
N SER A 60 1.16 -5.81 -5.97
CA SER A 60 0.93 -4.80 -7.02
C SER A 60 0.82 -5.41 -8.42
N GLY A 61 1.65 -6.41 -8.72
CA GLY A 61 1.61 -7.10 -10.03
C GLY A 61 0.29 -7.84 -10.26
N TYR A 62 -0.32 -8.42 -9.21
CA TYR A 62 -1.63 -9.05 -9.29
C TYR A 62 -2.73 -8.02 -9.58
N GLY A 63 -2.72 -6.89 -8.87
CA GLY A 63 -3.67 -5.81 -9.09
C GLY A 63 -3.60 -5.25 -10.52
N ILE A 64 -2.38 -4.91 -10.97
CA ILE A 64 -2.14 -4.38 -12.32
C ILE A 64 -2.55 -5.40 -13.40
N ALA A 65 -2.21 -6.68 -13.23
CA ALA A 65 -2.65 -7.72 -14.16
C ALA A 65 -4.18 -7.87 -14.18
N SER A 66 -4.83 -7.76 -13.01
CA SER A 66 -6.30 -7.78 -12.92
C SER A 66 -6.91 -6.58 -13.65
N LEU A 67 -6.33 -5.39 -13.53
CA LEU A 67 -6.79 -4.18 -14.23
C LEU A 67 -6.64 -4.33 -15.76
N ILE A 68 -5.48 -4.77 -16.23
CA ILE A 68 -5.21 -5.02 -17.66
C ILE A 68 -6.22 -6.03 -18.22
N ASN A 69 -6.58 -7.05 -17.45
CA ASN A 69 -7.59 -8.06 -17.84
C ASN A 69 -9.03 -7.64 -17.51
N GLN A 70 -9.27 -6.40 -17.10
CA GLN A 70 -10.59 -5.85 -16.76
C GLN A 70 -11.34 -6.66 -15.68
N LYS A 71 -10.61 -7.19 -14.68
CA LYS A 71 -11.12 -7.98 -13.57
C LYS A 71 -11.07 -7.24 -12.22
N THR A 72 -10.82 -5.96 -12.25
CA THR A 72 -10.89 -5.03 -11.14
C THR A 72 -11.12 -3.62 -11.65
N ASP A 73 -11.76 -2.79 -10.85
CA ASP A 73 -12.03 -1.39 -11.18
C ASP A 73 -10.82 -0.52 -10.81
N ILE A 74 -10.20 -0.83 -9.67
CA ILE A 74 -9.02 -0.13 -9.15
C ILE A 74 -7.91 -1.15 -8.87
N ALA A 75 -6.69 -0.85 -9.32
CA ALA A 75 -5.51 -1.63 -8.98
C ALA A 75 -4.60 -0.85 -8.03
N ASN A 76 -4.49 -1.32 -6.79
CA ASN A 76 -3.56 -0.78 -5.80
C ASN A 76 -2.12 -1.17 -6.12
N SER A 77 -1.19 -0.23 -6.03
CA SER A 77 0.21 -0.48 -6.33
C SER A 77 1.17 0.41 -5.55
N SER A 78 2.13 -0.21 -4.89
CA SER A 78 3.23 0.45 -4.19
C SER A 78 4.48 0.67 -5.07
N ARG A 79 4.28 0.72 -6.38
CA ARG A 79 5.27 1.07 -7.40
C ARG A 79 4.60 1.59 -8.69
N PRO A 80 5.30 2.34 -9.53
CA PRO A 80 4.79 2.69 -10.84
C PRO A 80 4.65 1.44 -11.75
N LEU A 81 3.94 1.62 -12.87
CA LEU A 81 3.88 0.62 -13.95
C LEU A 81 5.27 0.39 -14.55
N ASN A 82 5.66 -0.87 -14.69
CA ASN A 82 6.90 -1.22 -15.38
C ASN A 82 6.74 -1.19 -16.91
N THR A 83 7.86 -1.34 -17.64
CA THR A 83 7.87 -1.26 -19.10
C THR A 83 6.98 -2.32 -19.76
N LYS A 84 6.98 -3.57 -19.26
CA LYS A 84 6.14 -4.65 -19.80
C LYS A 84 4.66 -4.38 -19.60
N GLU A 85 4.27 -3.86 -18.44
CA GLU A 85 2.89 -3.49 -18.13
C GLU A 85 2.41 -2.35 -19.02
N LYS A 86 3.23 -1.32 -19.22
CA LYS A 86 2.94 -0.21 -20.16
C LYS A 86 2.74 -0.70 -21.59
N GLN A 87 3.60 -1.60 -22.07
CA GLN A 87 3.48 -2.20 -23.41
C GLN A 87 2.20 -3.03 -23.55
N LEU A 88 1.81 -3.79 -22.50
CA LEU A 88 0.56 -4.56 -22.52
C LEU A 88 -0.67 -3.66 -22.54
N ILE A 89 -0.66 -2.58 -21.75
CA ILE A 89 -1.71 -1.57 -21.71
C ILE A 89 -1.89 -0.95 -23.09
N GLU A 90 -0.80 -0.53 -23.72
CA GLU A 90 -0.80 0.06 -25.06
C GLU A 90 -1.32 -0.94 -26.13
N LYS A 91 -0.81 -2.18 -26.10
CA LYS A 91 -1.23 -3.25 -27.02
C LYS A 91 -2.72 -3.56 -26.94
N GLN A 92 -3.32 -3.43 -25.74
CA GLN A 92 -4.75 -3.64 -25.53
C GLN A 92 -5.60 -2.38 -25.77
N GLY A 93 -4.99 -1.26 -26.13
CA GLY A 93 -5.69 0.01 -26.33
C GLY A 93 -6.28 0.59 -25.04
N LEU A 94 -5.76 0.20 -23.88
CA LEU A 94 -6.23 0.70 -22.60
C LEU A 94 -5.63 2.06 -22.29
N LYS A 95 -6.36 2.87 -21.54
CA LYS A 95 -5.89 4.17 -21.06
C LYS A 95 -5.91 4.18 -19.54
N VAL A 96 -4.76 3.89 -18.92
CA VAL A 96 -4.65 3.77 -17.47
C VAL A 96 -4.32 5.12 -16.82
N TYR A 97 -5.08 5.46 -15.77
CA TYR A 97 -4.95 6.68 -14.97
C TYR A 97 -4.27 6.35 -13.64
N PRO A 98 -3.08 6.92 -13.36
CA PRO A 98 -2.37 6.73 -12.08
C PRO A 98 -2.78 7.81 -11.07
N VAL A 99 -3.57 7.47 -10.09
CA VAL A 99 -3.90 8.35 -8.96
C VAL A 99 -2.93 8.07 -7.83
N ILE A 100 -2.32 9.11 -7.25
CA ILE A 100 -1.48 9.01 -6.06
C ILE A 100 -2.34 9.40 -4.86
N PHE A 101 -2.59 8.48 -3.94
CA PHE A 101 -3.49 8.75 -2.81
C PHE A 101 -2.78 8.84 -1.45
N ALA A 102 -1.55 8.33 -1.35
CA ALA A 102 -0.75 8.38 -0.14
C ALA A 102 0.75 8.28 -0.47
N GLN A 103 1.61 8.51 0.52
CA GLN A 103 3.02 8.20 0.47
C GLN A 103 3.38 7.17 1.55
N ASP A 104 4.35 6.33 1.26
CA ASP A 104 4.87 5.29 2.14
C ASP A 104 6.39 5.43 2.30
N ALA A 105 6.91 5.07 3.45
CA ALA A 105 8.33 4.84 3.65
C ALA A 105 8.59 3.34 3.83
N ILE A 106 9.69 2.83 3.30
CA ILE A 106 10.10 1.44 3.52
C ILE A 106 11.10 1.38 4.66
N ALA A 107 10.74 0.70 5.73
CA ALA A 107 11.62 0.41 6.84
C ALA A 107 12.34 -0.93 6.63
N VAL A 108 13.62 -0.98 6.96
CA VAL A 108 14.38 -2.22 7.15
C VAL A 108 14.22 -2.64 8.60
N VAL A 109 13.87 -3.90 8.81
CA VAL A 109 13.59 -4.47 10.13
C VAL A 109 14.49 -5.67 10.39
N VAL A 110 14.99 -5.79 11.61
CA VAL A 110 15.87 -6.88 12.06
C VAL A 110 15.40 -7.43 13.40
N HIS A 111 15.80 -8.65 13.73
CA HIS A 111 15.59 -9.18 15.08
C HIS A 111 16.46 -8.41 16.10
N PRO A 112 15.93 -8.04 17.29
CA PRO A 112 16.66 -7.21 18.26
C PRO A 112 17.99 -7.80 18.73
N GLN A 113 18.11 -9.14 18.78
CA GLN A 113 19.33 -9.82 19.21
C GLN A 113 20.51 -9.65 18.24
N THR A 114 20.30 -9.19 17.01
CA THR A 114 21.39 -8.84 16.08
C THR A 114 22.24 -7.69 16.61
N LYS A 115 21.69 -6.84 17.50
CA LYS A 115 22.24 -5.60 18.01
C LYS A 115 22.51 -4.55 16.92
N ILE A 116 21.97 -4.74 15.74
CA ILE A 116 22.05 -3.77 14.64
C ILE A 116 20.95 -2.72 14.82
N THR A 117 21.34 -1.46 14.91
CA THR A 117 20.42 -0.32 15.05
C THR A 117 20.50 0.66 13.88
N GLU A 118 21.55 0.52 13.05
CA GLU A 118 21.84 1.43 11.95
C GLU A 118 22.51 0.68 10.79
N LEU A 119 22.14 1.02 9.55
CA LEU A 119 22.76 0.50 8.33
C LEU A 119 22.86 1.61 7.26
N SER A 120 23.89 1.53 6.40
CA SER A 120 23.86 2.28 5.15
C SER A 120 22.96 1.59 4.12
N LEU A 121 22.44 2.34 3.12
CA LEU A 121 21.73 1.73 2.00
C LEU A 121 22.60 0.75 1.22
N ASP A 122 23.90 1.00 1.15
CA ASP A 122 24.86 0.10 0.50
C ASP A 122 25.00 -1.22 1.26
N ASP A 123 25.12 -1.18 2.59
CA ASP A 123 25.14 -2.39 3.43
C ASP A 123 23.85 -3.19 3.26
N VAL A 124 22.71 -2.53 3.28
CA VAL A 124 21.40 -3.18 3.02
C VAL A 124 21.41 -3.85 1.65
N GLY A 125 21.88 -3.16 0.61
CA GLY A 125 22.01 -3.74 -0.73
C GLY A 125 22.93 -4.97 -0.74
N LYS A 126 24.11 -4.91 -0.12
CA LYS A 126 25.07 -6.00 0.00
C LYS A 126 24.52 -7.20 0.75
N ILE A 127 23.79 -6.96 1.85
CA ILE A 127 23.13 -8.01 2.61
C ILE A 127 22.14 -8.77 1.71
N PHE A 128 21.23 -8.07 1.06
CA PHE A 128 20.19 -8.70 0.24
C PHE A 128 20.70 -9.31 -1.07
N ARG A 129 21.90 -8.94 -1.54
CA ARG A 129 22.61 -9.61 -2.64
C ARG A 129 23.49 -10.78 -2.15
N GLY A 130 23.55 -11.04 -0.82
CA GLY A 130 24.34 -12.13 -0.24
C GLY A 130 25.85 -11.89 -0.22
N GLU A 131 26.28 -10.63 -0.33
CA GLU A 131 27.70 -10.23 -0.24
C GLU A 131 28.15 -10.14 1.23
N ILE A 132 27.24 -9.77 2.15
CA ILE A 132 27.41 -9.79 3.60
C ILE A 132 26.48 -10.87 4.16
N LYS A 133 27.03 -11.83 4.91
CA LYS A 133 26.29 -13.04 5.36
C LYS A 133 26.25 -13.21 6.88
N ASN A 134 26.96 -12.39 7.61
CA ASN A 134 27.01 -12.47 9.07
C ASN A 134 26.94 -11.08 9.68
N TRP A 135 26.15 -10.90 10.72
CA TRP A 135 25.98 -9.62 11.38
C TRP A 135 27.26 -9.06 11.99
N LYS A 136 28.23 -9.91 12.37
CA LYS A 136 29.54 -9.46 12.86
C LYS A 136 30.34 -8.63 11.86
N GLU A 137 30.10 -8.79 10.57
CA GLU A 137 30.73 -8.00 9.51
C GLU A 137 30.32 -6.52 9.58
N LEU A 138 29.20 -6.24 10.25
CA LEU A 138 28.62 -4.91 10.46
C LEU A 138 28.65 -4.45 11.92
N GLY A 139 29.46 -5.13 12.76
CA GLY A 139 29.60 -4.78 14.19
C GLY A 139 28.49 -5.35 15.08
N GLY A 140 27.63 -6.21 14.57
CA GLY A 140 26.63 -6.95 15.32
C GLY A 140 27.18 -8.25 15.93
N GLU A 141 26.28 -9.11 16.39
CA GLU A 141 26.60 -10.43 16.95
C GLU A 141 27.09 -11.41 15.88
N ASP A 142 27.81 -12.46 16.29
CA ASP A 142 28.24 -13.56 15.39
C ASP A 142 27.05 -14.47 15.04
N ILE A 143 26.14 -13.94 14.23
CA ILE A 143 24.90 -14.59 13.81
C ILE A 143 24.81 -14.53 12.28
N VAL A 144 24.50 -15.66 11.67
CA VAL A 144 24.26 -15.72 10.21
C VAL A 144 23.00 -14.96 9.84
N ILE A 145 23.06 -14.17 8.78
CA ILE A 145 21.94 -13.38 8.30
C ILE A 145 20.92 -14.27 7.58
N SER A 146 19.66 -14.16 7.95
CA SER A 146 18.51 -14.80 7.29
C SER A 146 17.70 -13.75 6.54
N LEU A 147 17.60 -13.89 5.21
CA LEU A 147 16.93 -12.92 4.35
C LEU A 147 15.44 -13.23 4.21
N TYR A 148 14.60 -12.26 4.54
CA TYR A 148 13.15 -12.29 4.35
C TYR A 148 12.70 -11.20 3.40
N GLY A 149 12.00 -11.57 2.33
CA GLY A 149 11.47 -10.65 1.34
C GLY A 149 10.04 -10.98 0.97
N ARG A 150 9.53 -10.22 0.03
CA ARG A 150 8.20 -10.42 -0.53
C ARG A 150 8.31 -11.27 -1.81
N GLN A 151 7.20 -11.85 -2.26
CA GLN A 151 7.14 -12.54 -3.54
C GLN A 151 7.39 -11.57 -4.71
N SER A 152 7.81 -12.10 -5.86
CA SER A 152 8.25 -11.31 -7.01
C SER A 152 7.18 -10.41 -7.66
N ASN A 153 5.89 -10.70 -7.43
CA ASN A 153 4.78 -9.84 -7.87
C ASN A 153 4.47 -8.68 -6.89
N SER A 154 5.12 -8.64 -5.73
CA SER A 154 5.00 -7.53 -4.77
C SER A 154 5.64 -6.25 -5.33
N GLY A 155 4.92 -5.14 -5.23
CA GLY A 155 5.47 -3.81 -5.58
C GLY A 155 6.65 -3.44 -4.70
N THR A 156 6.61 -3.80 -3.40
CA THR A 156 7.71 -3.55 -2.47
C THR A 156 8.96 -4.35 -2.83
N PHE A 157 8.82 -5.62 -3.24
CA PHE A 157 9.93 -6.43 -3.73
C PHE A 157 10.62 -5.78 -4.93
N VAL A 158 9.82 -5.38 -5.94
CA VAL A 158 10.36 -4.77 -7.18
C VAL A 158 11.01 -3.42 -6.85
N TYR A 159 10.33 -2.56 -6.10
CA TYR A 159 10.86 -1.24 -5.73
C TYR A 159 12.18 -1.36 -4.95
N PHE A 160 12.23 -2.25 -3.97
CA PHE A 160 13.43 -2.47 -3.14
C PHE A 160 14.60 -3.01 -3.96
N ARG A 161 14.32 -3.95 -4.89
CA ARG A 161 15.32 -4.46 -5.83
C ARG A 161 15.92 -3.34 -6.69
N GLU A 162 15.08 -2.52 -7.29
CA GLU A 162 15.52 -1.48 -8.22
C GLU A 162 16.22 -0.31 -7.51
N ARG A 163 15.71 0.11 -6.36
CA ARG A 163 16.19 1.30 -5.65
C ARG A 163 17.37 1.01 -4.74
N ILE A 164 17.38 -0.13 -4.06
CA ILE A 164 18.33 -0.47 -3.00
C ILE A 164 19.36 -1.48 -3.47
N LEU A 165 18.92 -2.65 -3.97
CA LEU A 165 19.85 -3.68 -4.40
C LEU A 165 20.61 -3.25 -5.66
N LYS A 166 19.94 -2.61 -6.60
CA LYS A 166 20.47 -2.33 -7.94
C LYS A 166 21.04 -3.59 -8.61
N GLY A 167 20.44 -4.74 -8.33
CA GLY A 167 20.83 -6.06 -8.73
C GLY A 167 19.76 -7.09 -8.39
N GLU A 168 20.13 -8.37 -8.40
CA GLU A 168 19.21 -9.46 -8.02
C GLU A 168 19.37 -9.82 -6.53
N TYR A 169 18.29 -10.33 -5.95
CA TYR A 169 18.32 -10.90 -4.60
C TYR A 169 19.16 -12.18 -4.55
N ASP A 170 19.83 -12.40 -3.42
CA ASP A 170 20.44 -13.70 -3.14
C ASP A 170 19.38 -14.82 -3.19
N SER A 171 19.75 -15.98 -3.72
CA SER A 171 18.85 -17.13 -3.90
C SER A 171 18.33 -17.71 -2.58
N SER A 172 18.98 -17.40 -1.45
CA SER A 172 18.57 -17.84 -0.11
C SER A 172 17.39 -17.04 0.46
N ILE A 173 16.95 -15.95 -0.21
CA ILE A 173 15.84 -15.14 0.27
C ILE A 173 14.56 -15.95 0.42
N ARG A 174 13.97 -15.90 1.61
CA ARG A 174 12.69 -16.54 1.90
C ARG A 174 11.56 -15.57 1.55
N GLN A 175 10.75 -15.94 0.55
CA GLN A 175 9.67 -15.09 0.07
C GLN A 175 8.39 -15.30 0.87
N MET A 176 7.85 -14.20 1.43
CA MET A 176 6.61 -14.17 2.22
C MET A 176 5.44 -13.63 1.38
N ASN A 177 4.26 -14.25 1.52
CA ASN A 177 3.07 -13.87 0.76
C ASN A 177 2.48 -12.51 1.14
N GLY A 178 2.77 -12.01 2.33
CA GLY A 178 2.27 -10.72 2.83
C GLY A 178 3.25 -10.01 3.74
N THR A 179 3.03 -8.73 3.98
CA THR A 179 3.88 -7.91 4.88
C THR A 179 3.81 -8.39 6.32
N ALA A 180 2.63 -8.78 6.80
CA ALA A 180 2.45 -9.32 8.15
C ALA A 180 3.26 -10.61 8.38
N GLN A 181 3.28 -11.52 7.39
CA GLN A 181 4.08 -12.76 7.47
C GLN A 181 5.58 -12.46 7.51
N LEU A 182 6.04 -11.44 6.78
CA LEU A 182 7.45 -11.04 6.79
C LEU A 182 7.86 -10.55 8.18
N ILE A 183 7.05 -9.69 8.81
CA ILE A 183 7.29 -9.21 10.17
C ILE A 183 7.39 -10.39 11.13
N GLU A 184 6.43 -11.31 11.07
CA GLU A 184 6.40 -12.46 11.96
C GLU A 184 7.61 -13.38 11.76
N ALA A 185 8.06 -13.58 10.51
CA ALA A 185 9.27 -14.37 10.23
C ALA A 185 10.53 -13.71 10.81
N VAL A 186 10.67 -12.39 10.74
CA VAL A 186 11.81 -11.66 11.34
C VAL A 186 11.77 -11.74 12.88
N LYS A 187 10.58 -11.67 13.49
CA LYS A 187 10.41 -11.82 14.94
C LYS A 187 10.90 -13.17 15.48
N GLN A 188 10.75 -14.23 14.71
CA GLN A 188 11.04 -15.60 15.12
C GLN A 188 12.46 -16.05 14.79
N ASP A 189 13.19 -15.31 13.97
CA ASP A 189 14.55 -15.66 13.53
C ASP A 189 15.55 -14.62 14.02
N ILE A 190 16.45 -15.02 14.93
CA ILE A 190 17.45 -14.14 15.54
C ILE A 190 18.42 -13.54 14.52
N GLY A 191 18.63 -14.18 13.36
CA GLY A 191 19.42 -13.65 12.26
C GLY A 191 18.61 -12.87 11.22
N GLY A 192 17.29 -12.74 11.45
CA GLY A 192 16.34 -12.24 10.48
C GLY A 192 16.52 -10.76 10.11
N ILE A 193 16.45 -10.49 8.81
CA ILE A 193 16.29 -9.14 8.23
C ILE A 193 15.19 -9.15 7.19
N GLY A 194 14.40 -8.08 7.15
CA GLY A 194 13.36 -7.87 6.15
C GLY A 194 13.11 -6.40 5.87
N TYR A 195 12.14 -6.11 4.99
CA TYR A 195 11.73 -4.75 4.66
C TYR A 195 10.20 -4.66 4.54
N VAL A 196 9.64 -3.59 5.10
CA VAL A 196 8.19 -3.41 5.21
C VAL A 196 7.78 -1.96 4.96
N GLY A 197 6.55 -1.73 4.51
CA GLY A 197 5.96 -0.39 4.52
C GLY A 197 5.75 0.09 5.96
N ILE A 198 6.01 1.37 6.18
CA ILE A 198 6.04 1.96 7.53
C ILE A 198 4.70 1.89 8.25
N GLY A 199 3.57 1.92 7.53
CA GLY A 199 2.24 1.79 8.11
C GLY A 199 2.05 0.54 8.97
N TYR A 200 2.73 -0.57 8.63
CA TYR A 200 2.72 -1.79 9.45
C TYR A 200 3.46 -1.68 10.77
N LEU A 201 4.35 -0.70 10.92
CA LEU A 201 5.10 -0.44 12.15
C LEU A 201 4.42 0.61 13.02
N LEU A 202 3.86 1.66 12.42
CA LEU A 202 3.31 2.80 13.15
C LEU A 202 1.92 2.52 13.74
N ASN A 203 1.09 1.71 13.08
CA ASN A 203 -0.23 1.31 13.60
C ASN A 203 -0.16 0.39 14.83
N LYS A 204 0.99 -0.28 15.04
CA LYS A 204 1.20 -1.22 16.15
C LYS A 204 2.47 -0.87 16.94
N LYS A 205 2.71 0.41 17.15
CA LYS A 205 3.97 0.96 17.65
C LYS A 205 4.46 0.27 18.93
N ASP A 206 3.57 0.01 19.87
CA ASP A 206 3.95 -0.57 21.18
C ASP A 206 4.17 -2.09 21.10
N GLU A 207 3.45 -2.80 20.23
CA GLU A 207 3.56 -4.25 20.06
C GLU A 207 4.78 -4.62 19.19
N VAL A 208 5.06 -3.84 18.15
CA VAL A 208 6.14 -4.08 17.21
C VAL A 208 7.51 -3.68 17.76
N ALA A 209 7.59 -2.56 18.48
CA ALA A 209 8.84 -2.02 19.02
C ALA A 209 9.56 -2.95 20.02
N SER A 210 8.82 -3.88 20.66
CA SER A 210 9.40 -4.85 21.61
C SER A 210 9.95 -6.11 20.94
N THR A 211 9.59 -6.39 19.69
CA THR A 211 9.84 -7.68 19.02
C THR A 211 10.71 -7.61 17.78
N ILE A 212 10.79 -6.44 17.13
CA ILE A 212 11.70 -6.17 16.00
C ILE A 212 12.34 -4.78 16.14
N THR A 213 13.51 -4.60 15.55
CA THR A 213 14.18 -3.31 15.48
C THR A 213 13.99 -2.72 14.09
N ALA A 214 13.37 -1.53 14.00
CA ALA A 214 13.35 -0.72 12.79
C ALA A 214 14.67 0.03 12.68
N VAL A 215 15.51 -0.35 11.72
CA VAL A 215 16.89 0.12 11.59
C VAL A 215 16.92 1.55 11.06
N LYS A 216 17.76 2.41 11.66
CA LYS A 216 18.07 3.72 11.08
C LYS A 216 18.85 3.54 9.79
N LEU A 217 18.50 4.32 8.78
CA LEU A 217 19.15 4.25 7.48
C LEU A 217 19.89 5.53 7.14
N ARG A 218 21.04 5.39 6.49
CA ARG A 218 21.77 6.52 5.92
C ARG A 218 22.08 6.27 4.44
N GLU A 219 22.04 7.33 3.68
CA GLU A 219 22.47 7.36 2.29
C GLU A 219 23.83 8.05 2.18
N ASN A 220 24.84 7.34 1.70
CA ASN A 220 26.21 7.82 1.63
C ASN A 220 26.71 8.30 3.02
N ASP A 221 27.36 9.46 3.07
CA ASP A 221 27.93 10.07 4.29
C ASP A 221 26.91 10.92 5.09
N LYS A 222 25.61 10.82 4.77
CA LYS A 222 24.56 11.53 5.51
C LYS A 222 24.34 10.92 6.89
N THR A 223 23.75 11.68 7.79
CA THR A 223 23.31 11.22 9.10
C THR A 223 22.24 10.14 8.96
N SER A 224 22.33 9.11 9.79
CA SER A 224 21.32 8.05 9.87
C SER A 224 19.99 8.58 10.39
N VAL A 225 18.91 8.20 9.72
CA VAL A 225 17.55 8.64 10.01
C VAL A 225 16.68 7.45 10.37
N SER A 226 15.89 7.59 11.43
CA SER A 226 14.93 6.56 11.84
C SER A 226 13.73 6.51 10.91
N PRO A 227 13.25 5.33 10.51
CA PRO A 227 11.97 5.21 9.80
C PRO A 227 10.77 5.63 10.69
N LEU A 228 10.95 5.74 12.00
CA LEU A 228 9.90 6.18 12.93
C LEU A 228 9.88 7.70 13.14
N ASP A 229 10.83 8.43 12.56
CA ASP A 229 10.88 9.89 12.56
C ASP A 229 10.00 10.43 11.43
N LYS A 230 8.74 10.75 11.78
CA LYS A 230 7.74 11.25 10.82
C LYS A 230 8.17 12.56 10.16
N GLU A 231 8.80 13.47 10.90
CA GLU A 231 9.27 14.75 10.37
C GLU A 231 10.37 14.53 9.33
N ALA A 232 11.30 13.61 9.62
CA ALA A 232 12.35 13.28 8.68
C ALA A 232 11.83 12.62 7.38
N ILE A 233 10.72 11.92 7.44
CA ILE A 233 10.08 11.35 6.25
C ILE A 233 9.39 12.47 5.45
N ILE A 234 8.62 13.33 6.11
CA ILE A 234 7.93 14.47 5.47
C ILE A 234 8.93 15.42 4.80
N ASP A 235 10.05 15.68 5.46
CA ASP A 235 11.14 16.55 4.94
C ASP A 235 12.01 15.88 3.87
N GLY A 236 11.77 14.60 3.55
CA GLY A 236 12.56 13.86 2.56
C GLY A 236 13.97 13.49 3.03
N ARG A 237 14.28 13.58 4.34
CA ARG A 237 15.56 13.16 4.91
C ARG A 237 15.69 11.64 5.04
N TYR A 238 14.58 10.93 5.22
CA TYR A 238 14.58 9.47 5.20
C TYR A 238 14.76 8.95 3.76
N PRO A 239 15.67 7.99 3.50
CA PRO A 239 16.13 7.73 2.13
C PRO A 239 15.20 6.88 1.26
N ILE A 240 14.20 6.21 1.84
CA ILE A 240 13.32 5.29 1.10
C ILE A 240 11.86 5.70 1.26
N ILE A 241 11.45 6.68 0.44
CA ILE A 241 10.06 7.18 0.38
C ILE A 241 9.52 6.91 -1.02
N ARG A 242 8.24 6.55 -1.13
CA ARG A 242 7.58 6.26 -2.39
C ARG A 242 6.11 6.66 -2.39
N PRO A 243 5.54 7.04 -3.54
CA PRO A 243 4.09 7.19 -3.69
C PRO A 243 3.38 5.83 -3.72
N LEU A 244 2.15 5.82 -3.23
CA LEU A 244 1.20 4.73 -3.37
C LEU A 244 0.17 5.10 -4.43
N PHE A 245 -0.10 4.16 -5.34
CA PHE A 245 -0.90 4.38 -6.53
C PHE A 245 -2.19 3.59 -6.52
N GLN A 246 -3.21 4.18 -7.08
CA GLN A 246 -4.40 3.51 -7.57
C GLN A 246 -4.48 3.71 -9.09
N PHE A 247 -4.46 2.61 -9.84
CA PHE A 247 -4.58 2.63 -11.28
C PHE A 247 -6.01 2.27 -11.69
N LEU A 248 -6.58 3.04 -12.62
CA LEU A 248 -7.90 2.79 -13.18
C LEU A 248 -7.80 2.73 -14.72
N ASN A 249 -8.64 1.90 -15.33
CA ASN A 249 -8.78 1.86 -16.79
C ASN A 249 -9.89 2.84 -17.24
N GLY A 250 -9.51 3.85 -17.99
CA GLY A 250 -10.39 4.95 -18.35
C GLY A 250 -10.42 6.06 -17.29
N LYS A 251 -11.02 7.19 -17.65
CA LYS A 251 -11.20 8.32 -16.73
C LYS A 251 -12.09 7.90 -15.57
N PRO A 252 -11.68 8.11 -14.32
CA PRO A 252 -12.50 7.81 -13.16
C PRO A 252 -13.88 8.48 -13.24
N GLN A 253 -14.93 7.74 -12.92
CA GLN A 253 -16.32 8.20 -12.92
C GLN A 253 -17.16 7.39 -11.93
N GLY A 254 -18.41 7.85 -11.67
CA GLY A 254 -19.32 7.16 -10.75
C GLY A 254 -18.73 6.99 -9.37
N LYS A 255 -19.05 5.89 -8.71
CA LYS A 255 -18.64 5.59 -7.34
C LYS A 255 -17.13 5.43 -7.17
N SER A 256 -16.41 4.95 -8.18
CA SER A 256 -14.95 4.93 -8.14
C SER A 256 -14.35 6.33 -8.03
N LEU A 257 -14.91 7.32 -8.76
CA LEU A 257 -14.45 8.72 -8.65
C LEU A 257 -14.80 9.33 -7.29
N GLU A 258 -15.99 9.03 -6.76
CA GLU A 258 -16.42 9.52 -5.44
C GLU A 258 -15.49 8.97 -4.35
N PHE A 259 -15.15 7.68 -4.39
CA PHE A 259 -14.21 7.07 -3.46
C PHE A 259 -12.81 7.68 -3.56
N LEU A 260 -12.25 7.84 -4.77
CA LEU A 260 -10.96 8.51 -4.96
C LEU A 260 -10.94 9.94 -4.41
N ARG A 261 -12.02 10.69 -4.62
CA ARG A 261 -12.14 12.05 -4.07
C ARG A 261 -12.23 12.05 -2.55
N TYR A 262 -12.91 11.05 -1.97
CA TYR A 262 -12.93 10.87 -0.53
C TYR A 262 -11.52 10.60 0.02
N GLU A 263 -10.77 9.68 -0.59
CA GLU A 263 -9.39 9.40 -0.18
C GLU A 263 -8.49 10.64 -0.25
N LEU A 264 -8.71 11.50 -1.26
CA LEU A 264 -7.95 12.75 -1.46
C LEU A 264 -8.49 13.93 -0.62
N SER A 265 -9.66 13.80 0.01
CA SER A 265 -10.24 14.83 0.87
C SER A 265 -9.44 15.02 2.16
N TYR A 266 -9.74 16.09 2.89
CA TYR A 266 -9.15 16.32 4.21
C TYR A 266 -9.41 15.14 5.17
N GLU A 267 -10.62 14.60 5.18
CA GLU A 267 -11.02 13.46 6.01
C GLU A 267 -10.23 12.19 5.61
N GLY A 268 -10.15 11.89 4.32
CA GLY A 268 -9.39 10.74 3.82
C GLY A 268 -7.90 10.86 4.11
N GLN A 269 -7.31 12.02 3.89
CA GLN A 269 -5.89 12.25 4.17
C GLN A 269 -5.58 12.22 5.67
N LYS A 270 -6.52 12.60 6.53
CA LYS A 270 -6.39 12.42 7.97
C LYS A 270 -6.34 10.93 8.35
N ILE A 271 -7.15 10.07 7.72
CA ILE A 271 -7.09 8.62 7.90
C ILE A 271 -5.72 8.10 7.43
N VAL A 272 -5.24 8.54 6.27
CA VAL A 272 -3.89 8.20 5.77
C VAL A 272 -2.82 8.46 6.83
N ALA A 273 -2.84 9.66 7.44
CA ALA A 273 -1.86 10.03 8.47
C ALA A 273 -2.01 9.22 9.77
N GLN A 274 -3.25 8.91 10.18
CA GLN A 274 -3.56 8.10 11.36
C GLN A 274 -3.16 6.64 11.18
N SER A 275 -3.30 6.10 9.96
CA SER A 275 -2.91 4.73 9.60
C SER A 275 -1.39 4.55 9.43
N GLY A 276 -0.59 5.59 9.76
CA GLY A 276 0.87 5.53 9.74
C GLY A 276 1.51 5.73 8.37
N TYR A 277 0.73 6.21 7.40
CA TYR A 277 1.23 6.65 6.11
C TYR A 277 1.38 8.18 6.08
N PHE A 278 1.74 8.74 4.93
CA PHE A 278 1.93 10.18 4.77
C PHE A 278 0.99 10.72 3.71
N GLU A 279 0.48 11.90 4.00
CA GLU A 279 -0.39 12.63 3.08
C GLU A 279 0.33 12.93 1.76
N ILE A 280 -0.45 13.10 0.69
CA ILE A 280 0.08 13.53 -0.59
C ILE A 280 0.61 14.97 -0.50
N ASN A 281 1.73 15.23 -1.16
CA ASN A 281 2.28 16.58 -1.26
C ASN A 281 1.59 17.39 -2.37
N LYS A 282 1.90 18.71 -2.40
CA LYS A 282 1.32 19.64 -3.37
C LYS A 282 1.52 19.21 -4.83
N GLN A 283 2.70 18.70 -5.18
CA GLN A 283 2.98 18.24 -6.55
C GLN A 283 2.10 17.04 -6.93
N GLN A 284 1.91 16.09 -6.02
CA GLN A 284 1.04 14.93 -6.23
C GLN A 284 -0.43 15.33 -6.33
N GLN A 285 -0.86 16.32 -5.54
CA GLN A 285 -2.18 16.89 -5.64
C GLN A 285 -2.41 17.56 -7.00
N GLU A 286 -1.43 18.34 -7.49
CA GLU A 286 -1.48 18.94 -8.83
C GLU A 286 -1.56 17.89 -9.94
N GLN A 287 -0.83 16.76 -9.80
CA GLN A 287 -0.93 15.64 -10.73
C GLN A 287 -2.32 15.01 -10.75
N ASN A 288 -2.91 14.76 -9.58
CA ASN A 288 -4.28 14.24 -9.46
C ASN A 288 -5.32 15.21 -10.04
N ASN A 289 -5.16 16.51 -9.81
CA ASN A 289 -6.04 17.54 -10.37
C ASN A 289 -6.00 17.52 -11.91
N ALA A 290 -4.82 17.36 -12.52
CA ALA A 290 -4.67 17.25 -13.97
C ALA A 290 -5.37 16.01 -14.55
N LEU A 291 -5.57 14.95 -13.75
CA LEU A 291 -6.33 13.75 -14.13
C LEU A 291 -7.86 13.95 -13.95
N GLY A 292 -8.28 15.04 -13.32
CA GLY A 292 -9.69 15.34 -13.02
C GLY A 292 -10.26 14.56 -11.83
N VAL A 293 -9.39 14.04 -10.94
CA VAL A 293 -9.77 13.38 -9.69
C VAL A 293 -9.58 14.25 -8.45
N GLY A 294 -8.89 15.36 -8.58
CA GLY A 294 -8.71 16.31 -7.48
C GLY A 294 -10.01 16.96 -7.01
N LEU A 295 -9.94 17.58 -5.83
CA LEU A 295 -11.05 18.32 -5.17
C LEU A 295 -11.16 19.74 -5.73
#